data_25e1f0212abf208aa07b330c6858b0f8
#
_entry.id   25e1f0212abf208aa07b330c6858b0f8
#
_cell.length_a   1.000
_cell.length_b   1.000
_cell.length_c   1.000
_cell.angle_alpha   90.00
_cell.angle_beta   90.00
_cell.angle_gamma   90.00
#
_symmetry.space_group_name_H-M   'P 1'
#
loop_
_entity.id
_entity.type
_entity.pdbx_description
1 polymer ?
#
loop_
_entity_poly.entity_id
_entity_poly.type
_entity_poly.pdbx_seq_one_letter_code
_entity_poly.pdbx_strand_id
1 'polypeptide(L)'
;LSLYLDIVARHFPARLQGLSSELLTEIAAQLEEQQYTSLSANHALMAIESYLSRVPTAETGTFTASETATDGTATALKLQGSTLFTGKFSDKAKSIDIRNSDDLTMFYQVTTAGFDLELPKTETKEGIEVYREFCDASGNKITSAKIGDEVLVRINLRTTGKRTVHDVAIVDMLPSGLESDIDSIRNPAGKTSWNPSYVDIREDRVVFFGREGPELKTFEIRATAVTSGTFTVPPLVAEAMSEKKIWAFRPQAPLTIKSK
;
A
#
# COMPACT_ATOMS: atom_id res chain seq x y z
N LEU A 1 2.05 -24.61 -4.07
CA LEU A 1 0.73 -25.04 -4.57
C LEU A 1 0.47 -24.50 -5.96
N SER A 2 0.53 -23.20 -6.21
CA SER A 2 0.24 -22.59 -7.50
C SER A 2 1.08 -23.17 -8.64
N LEU A 3 2.41 -23.27 -8.45
CA LEU A 3 3.28 -23.88 -9.46
C LEU A 3 2.92 -25.35 -9.75
N TYR A 4 2.52 -26.12 -8.73
CA TYR A 4 2.06 -27.49 -8.91
C TYR A 4 0.80 -27.55 -9.76
N LEU A 5 -0.19 -26.71 -9.49
CA LEU A 5 -1.42 -26.63 -10.28
C LEU A 5 -1.14 -26.23 -11.73
N ASP A 6 -0.26 -25.26 -11.97
CA ASP A 6 0.12 -24.82 -13.32
C ASP A 6 0.76 -25.97 -14.11
N ILE A 7 1.71 -26.67 -13.51
CA ILE A 7 2.37 -27.83 -14.14
C ILE A 7 1.36 -28.95 -14.47
N VAL A 8 0.47 -29.27 -13.52
CA VAL A 8 -0.55 -30.31 -13.74
C VAL A 8 -1.50 -29.91 -14.87
N ALA A 9 -1.99 -28.67 -14.85
CA ALA A 9 -2.90 -28.18 -15.89
C ALA A 9 -2.28 -28.20 -17.29
N ARG A 10 -1.01 -27.81 -17.41
CA ARG A 10 -0.33 -27.73 -18.71
C ARG A 10 0.11 -29.08 -19.24
N HIS A 11 0.66 -29.94 -18.39
CA HIS A 11 1.36 -31.13 -18.82
C HIS A 11 0.63 -32.44 -18.50
N PHE A 12 -0.29 -32.42 -17.55
CA PHE A 12 -1.02 -33.61 -17.08
C PHE A 12 -2.52 -33.36 -16.93
N PRO A 13 -3.24 -32.84 -17.98
CA PRO A 13 -4.62 -32.42 -17.84
C PRO A 13 -5.58 -33.53 -17.37
N ALA A 14 -5.30 -34.79 -17.66
CA ALA A 14 -6.10 -35.90 -17.17
C ALA A 14 -6.10 -36.03 -15.62
N ARG A 15 -5.11 -35.46 -14.94
CA ARG A 15 -5.04 -35.48 -13.47
C ARG A 15 -5.86 -34.36 -12.82
N LEU A 16 -6.34 -33.36 -13.58
CA LEU A 16 -7.13 -32.26 -13.03
C LEU A 16 -8.43 -32.74 -12.37
N GLN A 17 -9.08 -33.75 -12.95
CA GLN A 17 -10.31 -34.33 -12.38
C GLN A 17 -10.14 -34.99 -11.01
N GLY A 18 -8.92 -35.36 -10.67
CA GLY A 18 -8.59 -35.99 -9.38
C GLY A 18 -7.99 -35.00 -8.36
N LEU A 19 -7.88 -33.71 -8.70
CA LEU A 19 -7.41 -32.69 -7.78
C LEU A 19 -8.51 -32.32 -6.78
N SER A 20 -8.12 -32.18 -5.53
CA SER A 20 -9.02 -31.68 -4.48
C SER A 20 -9.41 -30.21 -4.75
N SER A 21 -10.68 -29.89 -4.59
CA SER A 21 -11.15 -28.50 -4.61
C SER A 21 -10.49 -27.64 -3.53
N GLU A 22 -9.98 -28.25 -2.45
CA GLU A 22 -9.22 -27.60 -1.39
C GLU A 22 -7.98 -26.87 -1.93
N LEU A 23 -7.33 -27.41 -2.97
CA LEU A 23 -6.17 -26.79 -3.59
C LEU A 23 -6.48 -25.40 -4.16
N LEU A 24 -7.61 -25.26 -4.86
CA LEU A 24 -8.06 -23.98 -5.40
C LEU A 24 -8.47 -23.03 -4.29
N THR A 25 -9.19 -23.51 -3.30
CA THR A 25 -9.59 -22.74 -2.13
C THR A 25 -8.37 -22.21 -1.37
N GLU A 26 -7.32 -23.02 -1.20
CA GLU A 26 -6.10 -22.58 -0.52
C GLU A 26 -5.31 -21.54 -1.31
N ILE A 27 -5.27 -21.64 -2.64
CA ILE A 27 -4.67 -20.63 -3.50
C ILE A 27 -5.48 -19.32 -3.42
N ALA A 28 -6.82 -19.39 -3.46
CA ALA A 28 -7.70 -18.24 -3.35
C ALA A 28 -7.59 -17.58 -1.97
N ALA A 29 -7.57 -18.35 -0.89
CA ALA A 29 -7.43 -17.85 0.47
C ALA A 29 -6.15 -17.01 0.65
N GLN A 30 -5.02 -17.44 0.08
CA GLN A 30 -3.78 -16.65 0.14
C GLN A 30 -3.93 -15.29 -0.55
N LEU A 31 -4.68 -15.21 -1.64
CA LEU A 31 -4.95 -13.95 -2.34
C LEU A 31 -5.94 -13.07 -1.56
N GLU A 32 -7.01 -13.65 -1.03
CA GLU A 32 -8.01 -12.93 -0.22
C GLU A 32 -7.42 -12.38 1.06
N GLU A 33 -6.60 -13.17 1.75
CA GLU A 33 -5.90 -12.75 2.96
C GLU A 33 -4.72 -11.81 2.69
N GLN A 34 -4.45 -11.45 1.44
CA GLN A 34 -3.31 -10.65 1.01
C GLN A 34 -1.94 -11.21 1.48
N GLN A 35 -1.84 -12.51 1.66
CA GLN A 35 -0.59 -13.20 2.05
C GLN A 35 0.22 -13.60 0.82
N TYR A 36 0.56 -12.63 -0.02
CA TYR A 36 1.31 -12.89 -1.24
C TYR A 36 2.41 -11.86 -1.47
N THR A 37 3.43 -12.31 -2.16
CA THR A 37 4.43 -11.45 -2.80
C THR A 37 4.06 -11.28 -4.27
N SER A 38 4.67 -10.32 -4.96
CA SER A 38 4.46 -10.14 -6.41
C SER A 38 4.75 -11.42 -7.19
N LEU A 39 5.76 -12.19 -6.78
CA LEU A 39 6.11 -13.46 -7.42
C LEU A 39 5.05 -14.54 -7.17
N SER A 40 4.61 -14.71 -5.92
CA SER A 40 3.60 -15.73 -5.59
C SER A 40 2.23 -15.41 -6.20
N ALA A 41 1.85 -14.13 -6.29
CA ALA A 41 0.64 -13.69 -6.97
C ALA A 41 0.69 -14.02 -8.47
N ASN A 42 1.83 -13.77 -9.13
CA ASN A 42 2.01 -14.11 -10.53
C ASN A 42 1.86 -15.63 -10.78
N HIS A 43 2.48 -16.46 -9.94
CA HIS A 43 2.31 -17.92 -10.02
C HIS A 43 0.87 -18.37 -9.78
N ALA A 44 0.15 -17.71 -8.86
CA ALA A 44 -1.26 -18.01 -8.62
C ALA A 44 -2.12 -17.69 -9.84
N LEU A 45 -1.92 -16.52 -10.46
CA LEU A 45 -2.63 -16.12 -11.67
C LEU A 45 -2.37 -17.07 -12.83
N MET A 46 -1.10 -17.43 -13.08
CA MET A 46 -0.73 -18.40 -14.13
C MET A 46 -1.38 -19.78 -13.88
N ALA A 47 -1.41 -20.23 -12.64
CA ALA A 47 -2.02 -21.49 -12.26
C ALA A 47 -3.53 -21.50 -12.49
N ILE A 48 -4.22 -20.43 -12.09
CA ILE A 48 -5.67 -20.27 -12.28
C ILE A 48 -5.99 -20.21 -13.79
N GLU A 49 -5.25 -19.41 -14.56
CA GLU A 49 -5.42 -19.34 -16.01
C GLU A 49 -5.25 -20.70 -16.68
N SER A 50 -4.16 -21.41 -16.35
CA SER A 50 -3.88 -22.72 -16.91
C SER A 50 -4.96 -23.73 -16.55
N TYR A 51 -5.48 -23.68 -15.32
CA TYR A 51 -6.60 -24.52 -14.87
C TYR A 51 -7.88 -24.20 -15.65
N LEU A 52 -8.30 -22.93 -15.69
CA LEU A 52 -9.52 -22.49 -16.35
C LEU A 52 -9.51 -22.81 -17.86
N SER A 53 -8.34 -22.80 -18.50
CA SER A 53 -8.21 -23.15 -19.92
C SER A 53 -8.45 -24.65 -20.22
N ARG A 54 -8.47 -25.51 -19.19
CA ARG A 54 -8.58 -26.96 -19.32
C ARG A 54 -9.87 -27.54 -18.73
N VAL A 55 -10.51 -26.80 -17.82
CA VAL A 55 -11.78 -27.20 -17.24
C VAL A 55 -12.91 -26.68 -18.14
N PRO A 56 -13.92 -27.53 -18.51
CA PRO A 56 -15.08 -27.03 -19.22
C PRO A 56 -15.70 -25.86 -18.47
N THR A 57 -15.96 -24.78 -19.16
CA THR A 57 -16.65 -23.62 -18.57
C THR A 57 -18.00 -24.10 -18.07
N ALA A 58 -18.24 -24.03 -16.76
CA ALA A 58 -19.58 -24.25 -16.24
C ALA A 58 -20.54 -23.27 -16.93
N GLU A 59 -21.78 -23.70 -17.13
CA GLU A 59 -22.81 -22.78 -17.63
C GLU A 59 -22.76 -21.50 -16.81
N THR A 60 -22.71 -20.36 -17.51
CA THR A 60 -22.64 -19.06 -16.85
C THR A 60 -23.91 -18.89 -16.04
N GLY A 61 -23.77 -18.90 -14.72
CA GLY A 61 -24.90 -18.70 -13.82
C GLY A 61 -25.61 -17.36 -14.06
N THR A 62 -26.87 -17.30 -13.74
CA THR A 62 -27.66 -16.07 -13.83
C THR A 62 -27.39 -15.23 -12.58
N PHE A 63 -26.76 -14.09 -12.75
CA PHE A 63 -26.57 -13.17 -11.66
C PHE A 63 -26.93 -11.74 -12.08
N THR A 64 -27.23 -10.92 -11.08
CA THR A 64 -27.52 -9.50 -11.27
C THR A 64 -26.67 -8.67 -10.30
N ALA A 65 -26.31 -7.49 -10.74
CA ALA A 65 -25.65 -6.50 -9.87
C ALA A 65 -26.38 -5.17 -9.97
N SER A 66 -26.56 -4.51 -8.84
CA SER A 66 -27.14 -3.18 -8.76
C SER A 66 -26.38 -2.30 -7.78
N GLU A 67 -26.39 -1.00 -8.00
CA GLU A 67 -25.92 -0.01 -7.05
C GLU A 67 -27.10 0.65 -6.34
N THR A 68 -26.91 1.01 -5.08
CA THR A 68 -27.84 1.84 -4.32
C THR A 68 -27.13 3.14 -3.96
N ALA A 69 -27.68 4.26 -4.43
CA ALA A 69 -27.16 5.59 -4.14
C ALA A 69 -27.50 6.06 -2.72
N THR A 70 -26.91 7.17 -2.28
CA THR A 70 -27.11 7.75 -0.95
C THR A 70 -28.57 8.18 -0.68
N ASP A 71 -29.35 8.49 -1.72
CA ASP A 71 -30.76 8.81 -1.66
C ASP A 71 -31.69 7.57 -1.63
N GLY A 72 -31.11 6.37 -1.66
CA GLY A 72 -31.83 5.10 -1.65
C GLY A 72 -32.25 4.61 -3.04
N THR A 73 -31.95 5.34 -4.11
CA THR A 73 -32.26 4.91 -5.48
C THR A 73 -31.41 3.72 -5.88
N ALA A 74 -32.06 2.62 -6.28
CA ALA A 74 -31.38 1.44 -6.78
C ALA A 74 -31.35 1.45 -8.32
N THR A 75 -30.16 1.22 -8.90
CA THR A 75 -29.95 1.18 -10.34
C THR A 75 -29.21 -0.09 -10.73
N ALA A 76 -29.73 -0.83 -11.73
CA ALA A 76 -29.05 -2.02 -12.24
C ALA A 76 -27.73 -1.67 -12.94
N LEU A 77 -26.68 -2.41 -12.63
CA LEU A 77 -25.39 -2.27 -13.30
C LEU A 77 -25.41 -2.99 -14.65
N LYS A 78 -24.86 -2.33 -15.66
CA LYS A 78 -24.63 -2.96 -16.97
C LYS A 78 -23.35 -3.77 -16.90
N LEU A 79 -23.49 -5.09 -16.92
CA LEU A 79 -22.38 -6.01 -16.91
C LEU A 79 -21.96 -6.35 -18.33
N GLN A 80 -20.66 -6.46 -18.56
CA GLN A 80 -20.04 -6.79 -19.83
C GLN A 80 -19.08 -7.98 -19.64
N GLY A 81 -18.95 -8.83 -20.64
CA GLY A 81 -18.10 -10.01 -20.62
C GLY A 81 -18.91 -11.29 -20.74
N SER A 82 -18.21 -12.41 -20.87
CA SER A 82 -18.82 -13.75 -21.00
C SER A 82 -18.35 -14.72 -19.94
N THR A 83 -17.11 -14.62 -19.51
CA THR A 83 -16.51 -15.49 -18.48
C THR A 83 -16.17 -14.68 -17.23
N LEU A 84 -15.61 -13.49 -17.42
CA LEU A 84 -15.37 -12.51 -16.39
C LEU A 84 -16.25 -11.31 -16.66
N PHE A 85 -17.27 -11.12 -15.84
CA PHE A 85 -18.18 -9.99 -15.98
C PHE A 85 -17.62 -8.77 -15.27
N THR A 86 -17.61 -7.65 -15.95
CA THR A 86 -17.17 -6.36 -15.40
C THR A 86 -18.30 -5.34 -15.50
N GLY A 87 -18.41 -4.48 -14.52
CA GLY A 87 -19.38 -3.38 -14.50
C GLY A 87 -18.75 -2.15 -13.85
N LYS A 88 -19.32 -0.99 -14.09
CA LYS A 88 -18.94 0.26 -13.42
C LYS A 88 -20.12 0.74 -12.60
N PHE A 89 -19.84 1.13 -11.37
CA PHE A 89 -20.78 1.83 -10.50
C PHE A 89 -20.45 3.32 -10.45
N SER A 90 -21.43 4.11 -10.05
CA SER A 90 -21.29 5.56 -9.98
C SER A 90 -20.54 6.00 -8.72
N ASP A 91 -20.02 7.22 -8.71
CA ASP A 91 -19.44 7.88 -7.54
C ASP A 91 -20.45 8.18 -6.42
N LYS A 92 -21.76 8.05 -6.72
CA LYS A 92 -22.86 8.19 -5.77
C LYS A 92 -23.27 6.88 -5.10
N ALA A 93 -22.70 5.75 -5.52
CA ALA A 93 -23.01 4.44 -4.97
C ALA A 93 -22.60 4.35 -3.51
N LYS A 94 -23.55 4.02 -2.64
CA LYS A 94 -23.35 3.74 -1.22
C LYS A 94 -23.11 2.25 -0.96
N SER A 95 -23.80 1.40 -1.72
CA SER A 95 -23.68 -0.06 -1.65
C SER A 95 -23.83 -0.69 -3.03
N ILE A 96 -23.23 -1.85 -3.19
CA ILE A 96 -23.38 -2.73 -4.35
C ILE A 96 -24.06 -4.01 -3.87
N ASP A 97 -25.14 -4.36 -4.50
CA ASP A 97 -25.86 -5.62 -4.29
C ASP A 97 -25.58 -6.56 -5.45
N ILE A 98 -25.03 -7.74 -5.15
CA ILE A 98 -24.78 -8.80 -6.12
C ILE A 98 -25.64 -9.98 -5.73
N ARG A 99 -26.52 -10.44 -6.64
CA ARG A 99 -27.40 -11.58 -6.42
C ARG A 99 -27.08 -12.67 -7.41
N ASN A 100 -26.78 -13.83 -6.88
CA ASN A 100 -26.64 -15.06 -7.62
C ASN A 100 -27.96 -15.82 -7.54
N SER A 101 -28.53 -16.18 -8.67
CA SER A 101 -29.82 -16.90 -8.72
C SER A 101 -29.64 -18.42 -8.80
N ASP A 102 -28.40 -18.89 -8.95
CA ASP A 102 -28.06 -20.29 -9.11
C ASP A 102 -27.22 -20.80 -7.91
N ASP A 103 -27.21 -22.08 -7.67
CA ASP A 103 -26.42 -22.72 -6.61
C ASP A 103 -24.89 -22.78 -6.90
N LEU A 104 -24.43 -21.97 -7.85
CA LEU A 104 -23.01 -21.90 -8.23
C LEU A 104 -22.25 -20.96 -7.29
N THR A 105 -21.07 -21.36 -6.83
CA THR A 105 -20.18 -20.47 -6.11
C THR A 105 -19.61 -19.41 -7.05
N MET A 106 -19.81 -18.15 -6.69
CA MET A 106 -19.29 -17.00 -7.43
C MET A 106 -18.31 -16.20 -6.59
N PHE A 107 -17.29 -15.68 -7.25
CA PHE A 107 -16.36 -14.73 -6.67
C PHE A 107 -16.58 -13.37 -7.29
N TYR A 108 -16.50 -12.33 -6.50
CA TYR A 108 -16.57 -10.95 -6.98
C TYR A 108 -15.48 -10.10 -6.36
N GLN A 109 -15.08 -9.07 -7.07
CA GLN A 109 -14.18 -8.04 -6.58
C GLN A 109 -14.79 -6.67 -6.84
N VAL A 110 -14.79 -5.83 -5.81
CA VAL A 110 -15.16 -4.42 -5.93
C VAL A 110 -13.91 -3.59 -5.71
N THR A 111 -13.57 -2.76 -6.68
CA THR A 111 -12.40 -1.88 -6.62
C THR A 111 -12.85 -0.43 -6.66
N THR A 112 -12.46 0.35 -5.67
CA THR A 112 -12.58 1.80 -5.67
C THR A 112 -11.18 2.41 -5.71
N ALA A 113 -11.01 3.46 -6.52
CA ALA A 113 -9.76 4.20 -6.59
C ALA A 113 -10.06 5.70 -6.65
N GLY A 114 -9.28 6.49 -5.93
CA GLY A 114 -9.44 7.94 -5.87
C GLY A 114 -8.48 8.56 -4.88
N PHE A 115 -8.60 9.86 -4.71
CA PHE A 115 -7.87 10.61 -3.70
C PHE A 115 -8.84 10.99 -2.59
N ASP A 116 -8.42 10.80 -1.34
CA ASP A 116 -9.18 11.27 -0.19
C ASP A 116 -9.26 12.80 -0.20
N LEU A 117 -10.44 13.35 0.06
CA LEU A 117 -10.64 14.78 0.21
C LEU A 117 -10.03 15.31 1.51
N GLU A 118 -9.94 14.47 2.53
CA GLU A 118 -9.28 14.77 3.78
C GLU A 118 -8.18 13.74 4.04
N LEU A 119 -7.03 14.20 4.52
CA LEU A 119 -5.97 13.29 4.94
C LEU A 119 -6.45 12.41 6.10
N PRO A 120 -6.17 11.10 6.08
CA PRO A 120 -6.47 10.22 7.21
C PRO A 120 -5.84 10.76 8.50
N LYS A 121 -6.64 10.80 9.57
CA LYS A 121 -6.22 11.33 10.89
C LYS A 121 -5.68 10.24 11.81
N THR A 122 -5.90 8.98 11.43
CA THR A 122 -5.52 7.80 12.23
C THR A 122 -4.22 7.21 11.72
N GLU A 123 -3.33 6.91 12.62
CA GLU A 123 -2.09 6.19 12.35
C GLU A 123 -2.37 4.72 12.00
N THR A 124 -1.60 4.18 11.06
CA THR A 124 -1.58 2.74 10.73
C THR A 124 -0.18 2.17 10.89
N LYS A 125 -0.07 0.95 11.45
CA LYS A 125 1.19 0.24 11.74
C LYS A 125 1.05 -1.25 11.48
N GLU A 126 0.91 -1.61 10.22
CA GLU A 126 0.77 -3.02 9.84
C GLU A 126 2.14 -3.61 9.51
N GLY A 127 2.73 -4.34 10.46
CA GLY A 127 4.02 -5.00 10.31
C GLY A 127 5.25 -4.08 10.35
N ILE A 128 5.07 -2.78 10.17
CA ILE A 128 6.13 -1.75 10.26
C ILE A 128 5.59 -0.51 10.98
N GLU A 129 6.46 0.19 11.68
CA GLU A 129 6.19 1.48 12.32
C GLU A 129 7.16 2.52 11.79
N VAL A 130 6.63 3.69 11.40
CA VAL A 130 7.44 4.86 11.02
C VAL A 130 6.90 6.11 11.71
N TYR A 131 7.80 7.02 12.08
CA TYR A 131 7.41 8.35 12.52
C TYR A 131 8.52 9.36 12.23
N ARG A 132 8.12 10.59 11.97
CA ARG A 132 9.01 11.71 11.71
C ARG A 132 8.97 12.68 12.87
N GLU A 133 10.12 13.27 13.18
CA GLU A 133 10.28 14.32 14.16
C GLU A 133 11.00 15.51 13.53
N PHE A 134 10.52 16.71 13.81
CA PHE A 134 11.28 17.91 13.52
C PHE A 134 12.02 18.33 14.79
N CYS A 135 13.31 18.61 14.67
CA CYS A 135 14.15 19.01 15.80
C CYS A 135 14.94 20.27 15.44
N ASP A 136 15.33 21.04 16.46
CA ASP A 136 16.29 22.11 16.32
C ASP A 136 17.72 21.57 16.11
N ALA A 137 18.69 22.43 15.86
CA ALA A 137 20.08 22.07 15.68
C ALA A 137 20.69 21.37 16.93
N SER A 138 20.10 21.55 18.11
CA SER A 138 20.50 20.87 19.36
C SER A 138 19.83 19.49 19.51
N GLY A 139 18.90 19.14 18.62
CA GLY A 139 18.19 17.89 18.60
C GLY A 139 16.94 17.81 19.47
N ASN A 140 16.44 18.94 19.97
CA ASN A 140 15.17 19.02 20.70
C ASN A 140 14.00 19.05 19.72
N LYS A 141 12.91 18.35 20.04
CA LYS A 141 11.69 18.35 19.22
C LYS A 141 11.07 19.75 19.15
N ILE A 142 10.68 20.15 17.96
CA ILE A 142 10.04 21.44 17.70
C ILE A 142 8.73 21.28 16.93
N THR A 143 7.82 22.24 17.09
CA THR A 143 6.59 22.43 16.29
C THR A 143 6.63 23.75 15.53
N SER A 144 7.66 24.55 15.73
CA SER A 144 7.89 25.80 15.00
C SER A 144 9.37 26.10 14.86
N ALA A 145 9.73 26.80 13.79
CA ALA A 145 11.06 27.33 13.48
C ALA A 145 10.96 28.80 13.05
N LYS A 146 12.08 29.45 12.84
CA LYS A 146 12.17 30.78 12.20
C LYS A 146 12.82 30.64 10.83
N ILE A 147 12.56 31.60 9.93
CA ILE A 147 13.27 31.67 8.64
C ILE A 147 14.78 31.71 8.88
N GLY A 148 15.50 30.80 8.21
CA GLY A 148 16.95 30.61 8.30
C GLY A 148 17.40 29.61 9.36
N ASP A 149 16.49 29.11 10.20
CA ASP A 149 16.84 28.06 11.15
C ASP A 149 17.12 26.73 10.43
N GLU A 150 18.13 26.02 10.91
CA GLU A 150 18.34 24.62 10.56
C GLU A 150 17.34 23.75 11.31
N VAL A 151 16.67 22.84 10.59
CA VAL A 151 15.73 21.86 11.11
C VAL A 151 16.24 20.47 10.81
N LEU A 152 16.42 19.67 11.87
CA LEU A 152 16.74 18.24 11.72
C LEU A 152 15.45 17.46 11.58
N VAL A 153 15.29 16.80 10.43
CA VAL A 153 14.16 15.91 10.13
C VAL A 153 14.60 14.49 10.42
N ARG A 154 14.07 13.89 11.48
CA ARG A 154 14.39 12.53 11.89
C ARG A 154 13.29 11.58 11.51
N ILE A 155 13.61 10.64 10.65
CA ILE A 155 12.75 9.52 10.28
C ILE A 155 13.16 8.32 11.12
N ASN A 156 12.23 7.83 11.91
CA ASN A 156 12.44 6.68 12.78
C ASN A 156 11.59 5.53 12.27
N LEU A 157 12.16 4.33 12.25
CA LEU A 157 11.49 3.15 11.70
C LEU A 157 11.93 1.87 12.41
N ARG A 158 11.02 0.89 12.45
CA ARG A 158 11.26 -0.48 12.91
C ARG A 158 10.17 -1.41 12.41
N THR A 159 10.40 -2.71 12.40
CA THR A 159 9.30 -3.66 12.26
C THR A 159 8.56 -3.84 13.58
N THR A 160 7.25 -4.07 13.54
CA THR A 160 6.45 -4.36 14.74
C THR A 160 6.54 -5.83 15.18
N GLY A 161 7.04 -6.70 14.28
CA GLY A 161 7.32 -8.11 14.52
C GLY A 161 8.81 -8.39 14.75
N LYS A 162 9.15 -9.67 14.92
CA LYS A 162 10.55 -10.12 15.17
C LYS A 162 11.36 -10.33 13.88
N ARG A 163 10.71 -10.35 12.71
CA ARG A 163 11.39 -10.61 11.43
C ARG A 163 11.88 -9.33 10.78
N THR A 164 12.91 -9.49 9.96
CA THR A 164 13.32 -8.44 9.03
C THR A 164 12.34 -8.38 7.86
N VAL A 165 11.94 -7.18 7.48
CA VAL A 165 11.15 -6.89 6.28
C VAL A 165 12.10 -6.35 5.21
N HIS A 166 12.02 -6.92 4.02
CA HIS A 166 12.81 -6.53 2.86
C HIS A 166 12.00 -5.61 1.95
N ASP A 167 12.69 -4.92 1.06
CA ASP A 167 12.07 -4.06 0.03
C ASP A 167 11.11 -3.03 0.61
N VAL A 168 11.50 -2.43 1.75
CA VAL A 168 10.76 -1.34 2.37
C VAL A 168 11.01 -0.06 1.59
N ALA A 169 9.94 0.61 1.18
CA ALA A 169 9.96 1.96 0.64
C ALA A 169 9.39 2.93 1.67
N ILE A 170 10.10 4.02 1.98
CA ILE A 170 9.64 5.10 2.84
C ILE A 170 9.57 6.37 2.02
N VAL A 171 8.38 6.97 1.96
CA VAL A 171 8.14 8.23 1.24
C VAL A 171 8.02 9.35 2.24
N ASP A 172 8.98 10.26 2.20
CA ASP A 172 8.99 11.50 2.99
C ASP A 172 8.78 12.71 2.08
N MET A 173 7.64 13.36 2.23
CA MET A 173 7.33 14.65 1.61
C MET A 173 7.49 15.74 2.66
N LEU A 174 8.44 16.64 2.47
CA LEU A 174 8.64 17.76 3.38
C LEU A 174 7.56 18.83 3.21
N PRO A 175 7.19 19.55 4.29
CA PRO A 175 6.33 20.71 4.17
C PRO A 175 7.01 21.82 3.35
N SER A 176 6.24 22.51 2.52
CA SER A 176 6.74 23.50 1.54
C SER A 176 7.54 24.68 2.14
N GLY A 177 7.53 24.84 3.46
CA GLY A 177 8.34 25.84 4.16
C GLY A 177 9.77 25.39 4.46
N LEU A 178 10.12 24.14 4.21
CA LEU A 178 11.45 23.57 4.42
C LEU A 178 12.12 23.24 3.08
N GLU A 179 13.40 23.49 2.99
CA GLU A 179 14.27 23.06 1.88
C GLU A 179 15.29 22.06 2.43
N SER A 180 15.34 20.86 1.84
CA SER A 180 16.27 19.81 2.28
C SER A 180 17.69 20.07 1.81
N ASP A 181 18.66 19.83 2.68
CA ASP A 181 20.06 19.75 2.32
C ASP A 181 20.36 18.37 1.70
N ILE A 182 20.48 18.36 0.38
CA ILE A 182 20.74 17.13 -0.40
C ILE A 182 22.04 16.44 0.04
N ASP A 183 23.06 17.19 0.41
CA ASP A 183 24.32 16.61 0.84
C ASP A 183 24.18 15.86 2.16
N SER A 184 23.26 16.29 3.05
CA SER A 184 22.97 15.57 4.28
C SER A 184 22.26 14.24 4.04
N ILE A 185 21.55 14.11 2.92
CA ILE A 185 20.88 12.86 2.53
C ILE A 185 21.91 11.90 1.90
N ARG A 186 22.80 12.40 1.07
CA ARG A 186 23.84 11.59 0.40
C ARG A 186 24.95 11.14 1.34
N ASN A 187 25.29 11.99 2.30
CA ASN A 187 26.35 11.78 3.29
C ASN A 187 25.76 11.95 4.69
N PRO A 188 24.92 11.00 5.14
CA PRO A 188 24.21 11.14 6.40
C PRO A 188 25.17 11.18 7.57
N ALA A 189 24.90 12.08 8.50
CA ALA A 189 25.64 12.28 9.75
C ALA A 189 24.67 12.32 10.93
N GLY A 190 25.14 12.71 12.09
CA GLY A 190 24.32 12.90 13.28
C GLY A 190 23.81 11.57 13.84
N LYS A 191 22.50 11.48 14.09
CA LYS A 191 21.88 10.30 14.69
C LYS A 191 21.48 9.21 13.69
N THR A 192 21.96 9.28 12.46
CA THR A 192 21.64 8.25 11.46
C THR A 192 22.22 6.90 11.85
N SER A 193 21.35 5.91 11.98
CA SER A 193 21.69 4.50 12.25
C SER A 193 21.09 3.54 11.23
N TRP A 194 20.17 4.04 10.39
CA TRP A 194 19.62 3.30 9.26
C TRP A 194 20.46 3.54 8.01
N ASN A 195 20.73 2.47 7.27
CA ASN A 195 21.45 2.54 6.02
C ASN A 195 20.55 2.03 4.88
N PRO A 196 19.84 2.91 4.17
CA PRO A 196 19.04 2.53 3.02
C PRO A 196 19.91 1.99 1.90
N SER A 197 19.40 1.01 1.15
CA SER A 197 20.11 0.44 -0.02
C SER A 197 20.13 1.40 -1.20
N TYR A 198 19.10 2.26 -1.28
CA TYR A 198 18.98 3.27 -2.33
C TYR A 198 18.14 4.45 -1.82
N VAL A 199 18.43 5.65 -2.30
CA VAL A 199 17.66 6.86 -1.99
C VAL A 199 17.38 7.61 -3.30
N ASP A 200 16.08 7.85 -3.58
CA ASP A 200 15.60 8.69 -4.69
C ASP A 200 15.27 10.07 -4.15
N ILE A 201 16.03 11.09 -4.57
CA ILE A 201 15.86 12.48 -4.11
C ILE A 201 15.19 13.27 -5.22
N ARG A 202 14.02 13.84 -4.93
CA ARG A 202 13.25 14.70 -5.83
C ARG A 202 13.00 16.05 -5.20
N GLU A 203 12.47 16.99 -5.98
CA GLU A 203 12.19 18.35 -5.51
C GLU A 203 11.12 18.37 -4.38
N ASP A 204 10.14 17.45 -4.44
CA ASP A 204 8.99 17.41 -3.55
C ASP A 204 9.06 16.30 -2.49
N ARG A 205 9.96 15.35 -2.63
CA ARG A 205 10.04 14.17 -1.76
C ARG A 205 11.41 13.51 -1.76
N VAL A 206 11.66 12.74 -0.71
CA VAL A 206 12.75 11.77 -0.65
C VAL A 206 12.13 10.39 -0.46
N VAL A 207 12.56 9.43 -1.27
CA VAL A 207 12.12 8.04 -1.14
C VAL A 207 13.32 7.18 -0.77
N PHE A 208 13.23 6.51 0.35
CA PHE A 208 14.26 5.61 0.84
C PHE A 208 13.85 4.17 0.58
N PHE A 209 14.78 3.36 0.11
CA PHE A 209 14.57 1.94 -0.12
C PHE A 209 15.57 1.13 0.70
N GLY A 210 15.08 0.09 1.37
CA GLY A 210 15.97 -0.72 2.19
C GLY A 210 15.28 -1.90 2.85
N ARG A 211 15.92 -2.41 3.87
CA ARG A 211 15.39 -3.46 4.74
C ARG A 211 15.35 -2.95 6.17
N GLU A 212 14.41 -3.45 6.96
CA GLU A 212 14.28 -3.05 8.35
C GLU A 212 13.99 -4.24 9.27
N GLY A 213 14.56 -4.18 10.46
CA GLY A 213 14.39 -5.15 11.53
C GLY A 213 13.61 -4.58 12.73
N PRO A 214 13.53 -5.35 13.83
CA PRO A 214 12.80 -4.95 15.04
C PRO A 214 13.47 -3.84 15.85
N GLU A 215 14.76 -3.59 15.61
CA GLU A 215 15.49 -2.51 16.29
C GLU A 215 15.09 -1.16 15.72
N LEU A 216 14.86 -0.17 16.59
CA LEU A 216 14.58 1.18 16.15
C LEU A 216 15.80 1.77 15.43
N LYS A 217 15.62 2.17 14.17
CA LYS A 217 16.61 2.85 13.36
C LYS A 217 16.17 4.28 13.07
N THR A 218 17.11 5.13 12.81
CA THR A 218 16.89 6.56 12.52
C THR A 218 17.66 6.96 11.27
N PHE A 219 17.02 7.77 10.44
CA PHE A 219 17.69 8.52 9.37
C PHE A 219 17.44 10.02 9.62
N GLU A 220 18.51 10.82 9.60
CA GLU A 220 18.45 12.25 9.87
C GLU A 220 18.79 13.06 8.63
N ILE A 221 17.91 13.98 8.26
CA ILE A 221 18.06 14.93 7.15
C ILE A 221 18.19 16.32 7.75
N ARG A 222 19.10 17.15 7.23
CA ARG A 222 19.09 18.58 7.50
C ARG A 222 18.21 19.28 6.49
N ALA A 223 17.44 20.25 6.97
CA ALA A 223 16.64 21.15 6.16
C ALA A 223 16.75 22.57 6.68
N THR A 224 16.50 23.54 5.84
CA THR A 224 16.47 24.96 6.20
C THR A 224 15.03 25.47 6.12
N ALA A 225 14.60 26.22 7.10
CA ALA A 225 13.32 26.91 7.08
C ALA A 225 13.43 28.14 6.15
N VAL A 226 12.72 28.13 5.02
CA VAL A 226 12.89 29.14 3.95
C VAL A 226 11.71 30.08 3.80
N THR A 227 10.50 29.67 4.19
CA THR A 227 9.29 30.47 3.98
C THR A 227 8.46 30.52 5.25
N SER A 228 8.02 31.72 5.67
CA SER A 228 7.14 31.87 6.84
C SER A 228 5.70 31.46 6.53
N GLY A 229 5.05 30.82 7.48
CA GLY A 229 3.66 30.35 7.38
C GLY A 229 3.38 29.17 8.28
N THR A 230 2.15 28.69 8.26
CA THR A 230 1.77 27.40 8.85
C THR A 230 1.52 26.41 7.72
N PHE A 231 2.34 25.39 7.68
CA PHE A 231 2.36 24.41 6.59
C PHE A 231 1.73 23.10 7.01
N THR A 232 0.85 22.55 6.19
CA THR A 232 0.44 21.16 6.31
C THR A 232 1.66 20.28 6.13
N VAL A 233 1.85 19.36 7.06
CA VAL A 233 2.92 18.36 6.99
C VAL A 233 2.35 17.12 6.34
N PRO A 234 2.80 16.75 5.12
CA PRO A 234 2.36 15.51 4.50
C PRO A 234 2.68 14.31 5.38
N PRO A 235 1.82 13.28 5.40
CA PRO A 235 2.06 12.09 6.20
C PRO A 235 3.33 11.37 5.77
N LEU A 236 3.98 10.73 6.72
CA LEU A 236 5.05 9.78 6.43
C LEU A 236 4.42 8.44 6.09
N VAL A 237 4.84 7.85 4.98
CA VAL A 237 4.32 6.57 4.47
C VAL A 237 5.47 5.58 4.34
N ALA A 238 5.24 4.34 4.77
CA ALA A 238 6.16 3.24 4.53
C ALA A 238 5.39 2.01 4.06
N GLU A 239 5.97 1.26 3.13
CA GLU A 239 5.38 0.01 2.65
C GLU A 239 6.46 -1.00 2.29
N ALA A 240 6.14 -2.29 2.43
CA ALA A 240 6.94 -3.34 1.84
C ALA A 240 6.43 -3.60 0.42
N MET A 241 7.24 -3.29 -0.59
CA MET A 241 6.84 -3.37 -2.00
C MET A 241 6.41 -4.78 -2.42
N SER A 242 6.98 -5.81 -1.79
CA SER A 242 6.71 -7.21 -2.09
C SER A 242 5.65 -7.86 -1.18
N GLU A 243 5.22 -7.18 -0.10
CA GLU A 243 4.27 -7.71 0.89
C GLU A 243 3.21 -6.67 1.24
N LYS A 244 2.10 -6.66 0.50
CA LYS A 244 1.04 -5.64 0.59
C LYS A 244 0.41 -5.43 1.97
N LYS A 245 0.46 -6.43 2.86
CA LYS A 245 -0.02 -6.30 4.25
C LYS A 245 0.89 -5.47 5.16
N ILE A 246 2.13 -5.20 4.72
CA ILE A 246 3.11 -4.48 5.54
C ILE A 246 3.16 -3.04 5.06
N TRP A 247 2.56 -2.17 5.83
CA TRP A 247 2.56 -0.75 5.54
C TRP A 247 2.32 0.09 6.80
N ALA A 248 2.75 1.32 6.76
CA ALA A 248 2.52 2.29 7.81
C ALA A 248 2.18 3.65 7.22
N PHE A 249 1.32 4.36 7.92
CA PHE A 249 0.91 5.70 7.62
C PHE A 249 0.92 6.51 8.91
N ARG A 250 1.67 7.62 8.93
CA ARG A 250 1.77 8.48 10.11
C ARG A 250 1.38 9.92 9.77
N PRO A 251 0.16 10.36 10.14
CA PRO A 251 -0.22 11.76 10.03
C PRO A 251 0.59 12.60 11.02
N GLN A 252 0.78 13.87 10.72
CA GLN A 252 1.55 14.79 11.55
C GLN A 252 0.86 16.14 11.65
N ALA A 253 1.04 16.80 12.81
CA ALA A 253 0.57 18.15 13.02
C ALA A 253 1.29 19.17 12.12
N PRO A 254 0.65 20.30 11.76
CA PRO A 254 1.28 21.34 10.98
C PRO A 254 2.56 21.88 11.61
N LEU A 255 3.49 22.33 10.77
CA LEU A 255 4.71 23.04 11.18
C LEU A 255 4.55 24.52 10.93
N THR A 256 4.86 25.35 11.95
CA THR A 256 4.81 26.82 11.83
C THR A 256 6.22 27.38 11.67
N ILE A 257 6.46 28.14 10.61
CA ILE A 257 7.69 28.87 10.40
C ILE A 257 7.40 30.37 10.58
N LYS A 258 8.06 31.00 11.55
CA LYS A 258 7.92 32.39 11.88
C LYS A 258 8.87 33.24 11.04
N SER A 259 8.49 34.49 10.71
CA SER A 259 9.42 35.47 10.19
C SER A 259 10.58 35.71 11.19
N LYS A 260 11.70 36.21 10.68
CA LYS A 260 12.81 36.66 11.54
C LYS A 260 12.37 37.73 12.52
#